data_0f5f674c0a26c85c5cd5b4b3a0c05637
#
_entry.id   0f5f674c0a26c85c5cd5b4b3a0c05637
#
_cell.length_a   1.000
_cell.length_b   1.000
_cell.length_c   1.000
_cell.angle_alpha   90.00
_cell.angle_beta   90.00
_cell.angle_gamma   90.00
#
_symmetry.space_group_name_H-M   'P 1'
#
loop_
_entity.id
_entity.type
_entity.pdbx_description
1 polymer ?
#
loop_
_entity_poly.entity_id
_entity_poly.type
_entity_poly.pdbx_seq_one_letter_code
_entity_poly.pdbx_strand_id
1 'polypeptide(L)'
;VTEEARRKFLLGANGGEDFSRWKANAAAVDLTVNFDARWGEGLYNVRFPAPANYVGPAPFSEPESRALRDFTLSVRPQYTISYHTMGGEIYWHFRQPFLRGLRDKRLACLLSSLTGYPLKEAAGSVGGYKDWCVRALKIPAFTVEVGEGEHPLGFAALDGILGHNLCSVRAFSARWSERRGCFPFF
;
A
#
# COMPACT_ATOMS: atom_id res chain seq x y z
N VAL A 1 7.89 26.11 -14.58
CA VAL A 1 7.09 26.56 -13.42
C VAL A 1 8.05 27.13 -12.40
N THR A 2 7.86 28.38 -11.95
CA THR A 2 8.69 29.01 -10.94
C THR A 2 8.45 28.35 -9.58
N GLU A 3 9.44 28.46 -8.67
CA GLU A 3 9.32 27.92 -7.31
C GLU A 3 8.14 28.56 -6.54
N GLU A 4 7.94 29.85 -6.72
CA GLU A 4 6.83 30.59 -6.14
C GLU A 4 5.45 30.08 -6.64
N ALA A 5 5.31 29.83 -7.93
CA ALA A 5 4.08 29.28 -8.48
C ALA A 5 3.81 27.85 -7.95
N ARG A 6 4.87 27.05 -7.75
CA ARG A 6 4.78 25.72 -7.15
C ARG A 6 4.36 25.81 -5.68
N ARG A 7 4.98 26.70 -4.92
CA ARG A 7 4.61 26.93 -3.52
C ARG A 7 3.14 27.34 -3.38
N LYS A 8 2.70 28.31 -4.19
CA LYS A 8 1.31 28.76 -4.21
C LYS A 8 0.33 27.64 -4.52
N PHE A 9 0.67 26.79 -5.49
CA PHE A 9 -0.13 25.61 -5.84
C PHE A 9 -0.25 24.64 -4.65
N LEU A 10 0.87 24.28 -4.00
CA LEU A 10 0.86 23.34 -2.87
C LEU A 10 0.11 23.91 -1.66
N LEU A 11 0.30 25.20 -1.33
CA LEU A 11 -0.45 25.87 -0.28
C LEU A 11 -1.95 25.88 -0.56
N GLY A 12 -2.34 26.13 -1.81
CA GLY A 12 -3.73 26.07 -2.24
C GLY A 12 -4.34 24.67 -2.12
N ALA A 13 -3.61 23.66 -2.55
CA ALA A 13 -4.05 22.26 -2.46
C ALA A 13 -4.13 21.77 -1.00
N ASN A 14 -3.23 22.26 -0.13
CA ASN A 14 -3.21 21.90 1.30
C ASN A 14 -4.23 22.69 2.15
N GLY A 15 -4.66 23.85 1.66
CA GLY A 15 -5.51 24.74 2.42
C GLY A 15 -4.81 25.49 3.56
N GLY A 16 -3.47 25.52 3.59
CA GLY A 16 -2.68 26.17 4.62
C GLY A 16 -1.19 25.80 4.59
N GLU A 17 -0.45 26.27 5.59
CA GLU A 17 1.01 26.09 5.69
C GLU A 17 1.42 24.83 6.48
N ASP A 18 0.51 24.17 7.17
CA ASP A 18 0.79 22.93 7.91
C ASP A 18 0.71 21.71 7.00
N PHE A 19 1.86 21.19 6.59
CA PHE A 19 2.02 20.00 5.79
C PHE A 19 2.22 18.70 6.59
N SER A 20 2.01 18.71 7.89
CA SER A 20 2.23 17.54 8.77
C SER A 20 1.42 16.31 8.37
N ARG A 21 0.28 16.51 7.70
CA ARG A 21 -0.62 15.45 7.19
C ARG A 21 -0.58 15.29 5.66
N TRP A 22 0.40 15.90 5.00
CA TRP A 22 0.54 15.79 3.55
C TRP A 22 1.01 14.41 3.13
N LYS A 23 0.21 13.69 2.33
CA LYS A 23 0.50 12.35 1.79
C LYS A 23 0.80 12.33 0.31
N ALA A 24 0.40 13.38 -0.40
CA ALA A 24 0.50 13.45 -1.85
C ALA A 24 1.93 13.72 -2.33
N ASN A 25 2.19 13.50 -3.61
CA ASN A 25 3.42 13.93 -4.26
C ASN A 25 3.41 15.45 -4.57
N ALA A 26 4.42 15.92 -5.30
CA ALA A 26 4.55 17.33 -5.65
C ALA A 26 3.52 17.84 -6.69
N ALA A 27 2.74 16.95 -7.30
CA ALA A 27 1.59 17.26 -8.13
C ALA A 27 0.26 17.21 -7.34
N ALA A 28 0.36 17.10 -6.00
CA ALA A 28 -0.77 16.91 -5.09
C ALA A 28 -1.62 15.67 -5.41
N VAL A 29 -1.00 14.61 -5.97
CA VAL A 29 -1.62 13.31 -6.23
C VAL A 29 -1.23 12.33 -5.12
N ASP A 30 -2.20 11.65 -4.53
CA ASP A 30 -1.96 10.60 -3.55
C ASP A 30 -1.59 9.30 -4.27
N LEU A 31 -0.32 8.90 -4.18
CA LEU A 31 0.20 7.71 -4.86
C LEU A 31 -0.46 6.42 -4.39
N THR A 32 -1.04 6.40 -3.19
CA THR A 32 -1.71 5.22 -2.64
C THR A 32 -3.06 4.91 -3.29
N VAL A 33 -3.55 5.79 -4.16
CA VAL A 33 -4.81 5.63 -4.91
C VAL A 33 -4.65 5.85 -6.43
N ASN A 34 -3.39 5.88 -6.93
CA ASN A 34 -3.09 6.18 -8.34
C ASN A 34 -2.85 4.93 -9.20
N PHE A 35 -3.04 3.71 -8.68
CA PHE A 35 -2.88 2.45 -9.43
C PHE A 35 -4.18 2.04 -10.13
N ASP A 36 -4.05 1.30 -11.26
CA ASP A 36 -5.20 0.77 -12.02
C ASP A 36 -5.82 -0.46 -11.33
N ALA A 37 -6.53 -0.20 -10.24
CA ALA A 37 -7.29 -1.19 -9.48
C ALA A 37 -8.60 -0.57 -8.99
N ARG A 38 -9.59 -0.48 -9.88
CA ARG A 38 -10.81 0.30 -9.64
C ARG A 38 -10.52 1.77 -9.34
N TRP A 39 -9.58 2.31 -10.09
CA TRP A 39 -9.12 3.68 -9.94
C TRP A 39 -10.29 4.67 -9.90
N GLY A 40 -10.25 5.53 -8.90
CA GLY A 40 -11.26 6.58 -8.72
C GLY A 40 -12.63 6.11 -8.20
N GLU A 41 -12.78 4.84 -7.82
CA GLU A 41 -14.03 4.30 -7.25
C GLU A 41 -13.98 4.21 -5.72
N GLY A 42 -12.91 4.67 -5.07
CA GLY A 42 -12.76 4.66 -3.62
C GLY A 42 -13.69 5.66 -2.95
N LEU A 43 -14.21 5.28 -1.78
CA LEU A 43 -15.18 6.07 -1.01
C LEU A 43 -14.67 7.48 -0.67
N TYR A 44 -13.36 7.60 -0.42
CA TYR A 44 -12.73 8.86 -0.02
C TYR A 44 -11.97 9.55 -1.15
N ASN A 45 -12.05 9.02 -2.38
CA ASN A 45 -11.32 9.58 -3.51
C ASN A 45 -11.83 10.98 -3.88
N VAL A 46 -10.90 11.89 -4.16
CA VAL A 46 -11.19 13.23 -4.68
C VAL A 46 -10.63 13.38 -6.11
N ARG A 47 -11.20 14.29 -6.90
CA ARG A 47 -10.89 14.49 -8.31
C ARG A 47 -10.17 15.81 -8.60
N PHE A 48 -9.60 16.42 -7.57
CA PHE A 48 -8.85 17.68 -7.65
C PHE A 48 -7.59 17.57 -6.76
N PRO A 49 -6.53 18.35 -7.03
CA PRO A 49 -5.31 18.39 -6.23
C PRO A 49 -5.61 18.58 -4.75
N ALA A 50 -5.11 17.66 -3.92
CA ALA A 50 -5.39 17.63 -2.49
C ALA A 50 -4.23 17.00 -1.71
N PRO A 51 -4.12 17.23 -0.40
CA PRO A 51 -3.06 16.65 0.44
C PRO A 51 -3.15 15.12 0.55
N ALA A 52 -4.34 14.55 0.31
CA ALA A 52 -4.58 13.11 0.33
C ALA A 52 -5.76 12.73 -0.58
N ASN A 53 -5.83 11.47 -0.98
CA ASN A 53 -6.92 10.85 -1.73
C ASN A 53 -7.18 11.41 -3.15
N TYR A 54 -6.40 12.36 -3.64
CA TYR A 54 -6.50 12.75 -5.05
C TYR A 54 -5.90 11.67 -5.93
N VAL A 55 -6.73 11.12 -6.80
CA VAL A 55 -6.40 9.96 -7.64
C VAL A 55 -5.51 10.30 -8.84
N GLY A 56 -5.27 11.59 -9.11
CA GLY A 56 -4.63 12.05 -10.35
C GLY A 56 -5.57 12.09 -11.55
N PRO A 57 -5.10 12.56 -12.72
CA PRO A 57 -5.91 12.66 -13.94
C PRO A 57 -6.18 11.31 -14.62
N ALA A 58 -5.39 10.29 -14.35
CA ALA A 58 -5.52 8.92 -14.86
C ALA A 58 -4.82 7.93 -13.95
N PRO A 59 -5.13 6.62 -14.03
CA PRO A 59 -4.33 5.61 -13.34
C PRO A 59 -2.89 5.66 -13.87
N PHE A 60 -1.92 5.52 -12.98
CA PHE A 60 -0.49 5.67 -13.28
C PHE A 60 -0.11 7.02 -13.92
N SER A 61 -0.83 8.10 -13.60
CA SER A 61 -0.48 9.44 -14.08
C SER A 61 0.87 9.90 -13.55
N GLU A 62 1.27 9.44 -12.38
CA GLU A 62 2.48 9.90 -11.69
C GLU A 62 3.72 9.09 -12.07
N PRO A 63 4.89 9.74 -12.19
CA PRO A 63 6.14 9.03 -12.51
C PRO A 63 6.50 8.00 -11.45
N GLU A 64 6.21 8.25 -10.19
CA GLU A 64 6.49 7.33 -9.07
C GLU A 64 5.64 6.04 -9.17
N SER A 65 4.36 6.17 -9.46
CA SER A 65 3.48 5.00 -9.64
C SER A 65 3.83 4.20 -10.89
N ARG A 66 4.24 4.88 -11.98
CA ARG A 66 4.79 4.21 -13.18
C ARG A 66 6.10 3.49 -12.88
N ALA A 67 7.02 4.13 -12.18
CA ALA A 67 8.31 3.52 -11.84
C ALA A 67 8.11 2.23 -11.00
N LEU A 68 7.22 2.27 -9.99
CA LEU A 68 6.92 1.09 -9.18
C LEU A 68 6.22 -0.01 -10.00
N ARG A 69 5.28 0.36 -10.89
CA ARG A 69 4.64 -0.56 -11.83
C ARG A 69 5.68 -1.26 -12.71
N ASP A 70 6.55 -0.50 -13.38
CA ASP A 70 7.51 -1.00 -14.35
C ASP A 70 8.57 -1.86 -13.66
N PHE A 71 9.04 -1.45 -12.48
CA PHE A 71 9.90 -2.27 -11.62
C PHE A 71 9.23 -3.60 -11.26
N THR A 72 7.98 -3.57 -10.81
CA THR A 72 7.24 -4.79 -10.44
C THR A 72 7.09 -5.74 -11.62
N LEU A 73 6.78 -5.20 -12.80
CA LEU A 73 6.65 -6.00 -14.02
C LEU A 73 7.99 -6.61 -14.46
N SER A 74 9.10 -5.91 -14.26
CA SER A 74 10.45 -6.40 -14.60
C SER A 74 10.92 -7.49 -13.64
N VAL A 75 10.72 -7.31 -12.33
CA VAL A 75 11.16 -8.25 -11.28
C VAL A 75 10.25 -9.48 -11.19
N ARG A 76 8.96 -9.34 -11.52
CA ARG A 76 7.93 -10.38 -11.41
C ARG A 76 7.91 -11.06 -10.04
N PRO A 77 7.68 -10.32 -8.96
CA PRO A 77 7.71 -10.86 -7.62
C PRO A 77 6.63 -11.91 -7.42
N GLN A 78 6.86 -12.84 -6.53
CA GLN A 78 5.88 -13.88 -6.19
C GLN A 78 4.83 -13.40 -5.21
N TYR A 79 5.13 -12.36 -4.45
CA TYR A 79 4.25 -11.62 -3.54
C TYR A 79 4.85 -10.24 -3.29
N THR A 80 4.05 -9.34 -2.72
CA THR A 80 4.51 -8.01 -2.30
C THR A 80 4.05 -7.71 -0.88
N ILE A 81 4.89 -6.98 -0.14
CA ILE A 81 4.55 -6.42 1.18
C ILE A 81 4.86 -4.93 1.12
N SER A 82 3.86 -4.10 1.37
CA SER A 82 3.99 -2.65 1.48
C SER A 82 3.79 -2.23 2.92
N TYR A 83 4.72 -1.47 3.46
CA TYR A 83 4.61 -0.92 4.81
C TYR A 83 4.01 0.48 4.75
N HIS A 84 3.01 0.71 5.57
CA HIS A 84 2.34 1.97 5.76
C HIS A 84 2.23 2.28 7.26
N THR A 85 1.86 3.49 7.61
CA THR A 85 1.42 3.91 8.92
C THR A 85 0.00 4.46 8.79
N MET A 86 -0.92 4.16 9.68
CA MET A 86 -0.77 3.38 10.91
C MET A 86 -2.02 2.55 11.15
N GLY A 87 -1.96 1.60 12.11
CA GLY A 87 -3.15 0.84 12.47
C GLY A 87 -2.85 -0.49 13.17
N GLY A 88 -1.59 -0.98 13.13
CA GLY A 88 -1.21 -2.27 13.69
C GLY A 88 -1.97 -3.42 13.03
N GLU A 89 -2.18 -3.40 11.72
CA GLU A 89 -3.05 -4.35 11.03
C GLU A 89 -2.55 -4.69 9.62
N ILE A 90 -3.10 -5.75 9.02
CA ILE A 90 -2.71 -6.24 7.69
C ILE A 90 -3.92 -6.29 6.77
N TYR A 91 -3.85 -5.55 5.66
CA TYR A 91 -4.80 -5.67 4.56
C TYR A 91 -4.29 -6.62 3.49
N TRP A 92 -5.13 -7.59 3.09
CA TRP A 92 -4.75 -8.69 2.18
C TRP A 92 -5.74 -8.91 1.04
N HIS A 93 -7.02 -8.55 1.24
CA HIS A 93 -8.11 -8.86 0.34
C HIS A 93 -8.32 -7.75 -0.69
N PHE A 94 -8.61 -8.13 -1.94
CA PHE A 94 -9.14 -7.26 -2.98
C PHE A 94 -9.98 -8.03 -4.01
N ARG A 95 -11.13 -8.57 -3.57
CA ARG A 95 -12.11 -9.26 -4.45
C ARG A 95 -11.49 -10.37 -5.32
N GLN A 96 -10.53 -11.12 -4.82
CA GLN A 96 -9.97 -12.27 -5.50
C GLN A 96 -11.04 -13.36 -5.72
N PRO A 97 -10.99 -14.13 -6.83
CA PRO A 97 -11.75 -15.36 -6.97
C PRO A 97 -11.44 -16.33 -5.84
N PHE A 98 -12.40 -17.16 -5.49
CA PHE A 98 -12.38 -18.01 -4.28
C PHE A 98 -11.04 -18.75 -4.05
N LEU A 99 -10.52 -19.46 -5.06
CA LEU A 99 -9.26 -20.22 -4.90
C LEU A 99 -8.05 -19.33 -4.63
N ARG A 100 -7.95 -18.18 -5.31
CA ARG A 100 -6.90 -17.20 -5.05
C ARG A 100 -7.08 -16.54 -3.67
N GLY A 101 -8.32 -16.27 -3.29
CA GLY A 101 -8.64 -15.76 -1.96
C GLY A 101 -8.21 -16.71 -0.84
N LEU A 102 -8.39 -18.02 -1.01
CA LEU A 102 -7.90 -19.04 -0.05
C LEU A 102 -6.37 -19.05 0.05
N ARG A 103 -5.67 -18.98 -1.10
CA ARG A 103 -4.20 -18.89 -1.14
C ARG A 103 -3.73 -17.65 -0.39
N ASP A 104 -4.26 -16.49 -0.75
CA ASP A 104 -3.82 -15.20 -0.23
C ASP A 104 -4.16 -15.08 1.28
N LYS A 105 -5.29 -15.61 1.71
CA LYS A 105 -5.67 -15.66 3.13
C LYS A 105 -4.71 -16.52 3.96
N ARG A 106 -4.32 -17.70 3.44
CA ARG A 106 -3.33 -18.56 4.14
C ARG A 106 -2.00 -17.85 4.36
N LEU A 107 -1.56 -17.08 3.37
CA LEU A 107 -0.33 -16.30 3.47
C LEU A 107 -0.51 -15.09 4.39
N ALA A 108 -1.64 -14.40 4.32
CA ALA A 108 -1.99 -13.35 5.25
C ALA A 108 -1.98 -13.83 6.71
N CYS A 109 -2.57 -15.02 6.98
CA CYS A 109 -2.53 -15.65 8.31
C CYS A 109 -1.09 -15.95 8.76
N LEU A 110 -0.23 -16.41 7.85
CA LEU A 110 1.19 -16.60 8.16
C LEU A 110 1.86 -15.27 8.52
N LEU A 111 1.66 -14.21 7.72
CA LEU A 111 2.21 -12.90 7.99
C LEU A 111 1.69 -12.34 9.33
N SER A 112 0.39 -12.48 9.60
CA SER A 112 -0.23 -12.11 10.86
C SER A 112 0.40 -12.85 12.06
N SER A 113 0.64 -14.15 11.95
CA SER A 113 1.29 -14.92 13.02
C SER A 113 2.75 -14.53 13.29
N LEU A 114 3.43 -13.97 12.30
CA LEU A 114 4.83 -13.53 12.41
C LEU A 114 4.95 -12.10 12.95
N THR A 115 4.01 -11.24 12.63
CA THR A 115 4.02 -9.82 13.03
C THR A 115 3.19 -9.55 14.29
N GLY A 116 2.23 -10.43 14.61
CA GLY A 116 1.23 -10.20 15.65
C GLY A 116 0.07 -9.29 15.22
N TYR A 117 0.09 -8.74 14.01
CA TYR A 117 -0.96 -7.84 13.53
C TYR A 117 -2.19 -8.60 13.02
N PRO A 118 -3.43 -8.19 13.40
CA PRO A 118 -4.65 -8.79 12.91
C PRO A 118 -4.88 -8.54 11.42
N LEU A 119 -5.61 -9.46 10.80
CA LEU A 119 -6.06 -9.31 9.41
C LEU A 119 -7.28 -8.40 9.33
N LYS A 120 -7.28 -7.50 8.35
CA LYS A 120 -8.40 -6.62 8.03
C LYS A 120 -8.74 -6.68 6.53
N GLU A 121 -9.98 -6.38 6.24
CA GLU A 121 -10.44 -6.11 4.87
C GLU A 121 -10.69 -4.61 4.73
N ALA A 122 -10.05 -3.99 3.73
CA ALA A 122 -10.19 -2.56 3.52
C ALA A 122 -11.60 -2.23 3.03
N ALA A 123 -12.38 -1.53 3.84
CA ALA A 123 -13.69 -1.05 3.46
C ALA A 123 -13.56 0.27 2.69
N GLY A 124 -13.95 0.26 1.41
CA GLY A 124 -14.08 1.49 0.60
C GLY A 124 -12.76 2.06 0.04
N SER A 125 -11.60 1.50 0.39
CA SER A 125 -10.31 1.88 -0.20
C SER A 125 -10.03 1.04 -1.44
N VAL A 126 -9.67 1.69 -2.55
CA VAL A 126 -9.31 1.04 -3.82
C VAL A 126 -8.26 1.89 -4.56
N GLY A 127 -7.61 1.30 -5.55
CA GLY A 127 -6.62 2.00 -6.38
C GLY A 127 -5.21 1.99 -5.81
N GLY A 128 -4.95 1.16 -4.78
CA GLY A 128 -3.63 1.00 -4.20
C GLY A 128 -2.73 0.01 -4.96
N TYR A 129 -1.43 0.07 -4.65
CA TYR A 129 -0.44 -0.85 -5.21
C TYR A 129 -0.76 -2.32 -4.92
N LYS A 130 -1.12 -2.65 -3.66
CA LYS A 130 -1.59 -3.99 -3.28
C LYS A 130 -2.76 -4.44 -4.14
N ASP A 131 -3.76 -3.58 -4.32
CA ASP A 131 -4.97 -3.89 -5.07
C ASP A 131 -4.67 -4.20 -6.53
N TRP A 132 -3.75 -3.43 -7.13
CA TRP A 132 -3.27 -3.66 -8.49
C TRP A 132 -2.49 -4.98 -8.61
N CYS A 133 -1.60 -5.30 -7.68
CA CYS A 133 -0.89 -6.59 -7.66
C CYS A 133 -1.85 -7.78 -7.59
N VAL A 134 -2.84 -7.71 -6.69
CA VAL A 134 -3.86 -8.77 -6.55
C VAL A 134 -4.72 -8.90 -7.81
N ARG A 135 -5.18 -7.78 -8.38
CA ARG A 135 -6.10 -7.76 -9.51
C ARG A 135 -5.44 -8.07 -10.84
N ALA A 136 -4.39 -7.31 -11.18
CA ALA A 136 -3.74 -7.35 -12.48
C ALA A 136 -2.71 -8.47 -12.58
N LEU A 137 -1.84 -8.60 -11.56
CA LEU A 137 -0.74 -9.58 -11.57
C LEU A 137 -1.13 -10.93 -10.97
N LYS A 138 -2.28 -11.00 -10.27
CA LYS A 138 -2.81 -12.22 -9.65
C LYS A 138 -1.86 -12.82 -8.61
N ILE A 139 -1.01 -12.00 -8.00
CA ILE A 139 -0.07 -12.37 -6.95
C ILE A 139 -0.61 -11.95 -5.59
N PRO A 140 -0.25 -12.68 -4.51
CA PRO A 140 -0.52 -12.23 -3.15
C PRO A 140 0.14 -10.89 -2.88
N ALA A 141 -0.59 -9.95 -2.30
CA ALA A 141 -0.07 -8.65 -1.94
C ALA A 141 -0.67 -8.18 -0.62
N PHE A 142 0.17 -7.61 0.22
CA PHE A 142 -0.19 -7.22 1.58
C PHE A 142 0.18 -5.76 1.83
N THR A 143 -0.71 -5.04 2.51
CA THR A 143 -0.37 -3.76 3.14
C THR A 143 -0.31 -4.00 4.64
N VAL A 144 0.83 -3.70 5.24
CA VAL A 144 1.06 -3.79 6.69
C VAL A 144 1.06 -2.37 7.24
N GLU A 145 0.02 -2.01 7.96
CA GLU A 145 -0.09 -0.74 8.66
C GLU A 145 0.63 -0.87 10.00
N VAL A 146 1.86 -0.35 10.10
CA VAL A 146 2.66 -0.49 11.31
C VAL A 146 2.38 0.61 12.32
N GLY A 147 2.51 0.26 13.60
CA GLY A 147 2.36 1.20 14.71
C GLY A 147 0.91 1.58 15.01
N GLU A 148 0.72 2.08 16.21
CA GLU A 148 -0.57 2.55 16.73
C GLU A 148 -0.40 3.93 17.34
N GLY A 149 -1.48 4.73 17.44
CA GLY A 149 -1.46 6.04 18.05
C GLY A 149 -2.02 7.14 17.16
N GLU A 150 -1.40 8.31 17.14
CA GLU A 150 -1.80 9.45 16.32
C GLU A 150 -0.82 9.69 15.17
N HIS A 151 -1.33 10.15 14.06
CA HIS A 151 -0.54 10.45 12.86
C HIS A 151 -0.06 11.92 12.86
N PRO A 152 1.24 12.18 12.55
CA PRO A 152 2.32 11.27 12.27
C PRO A 152 2.85 10.54 13.51
N LEU A 153 3.26 9.28 13.35
CA LEU A 153 3.88 8.53 14.45
C LEU A 153 5.20 9.16 14.87
N GLY A 154 5.40 9.31 16.18
CA GLY A 154 6.67 9.77 16.75
C GLY A 154 7.76 8.70 16.67
N PHE A 155 9.03 9.12 16.72
CA PHE A 155 10.19 8.22 16.72
C PHE A 155 10.18 7.18 17.85
N ALA A 156 9.52 7.45 18.96
CA ALA A 156 9.36 6.50 20.07
C ALA A 156 8.65 5.20 19.68
N ALA A 157 7.85 5.20 18.62
CA ALA A 157 7.17 4.01 18.12
C ALA A 157 8.12 3.08 17.32
N LEU A 158 9.30 3.55 16.89
CA LEU A 158 10.17 2.85 15.94
C LEU A 158 10.66 1.51 16.48
N ASP A 159 11.11 1.44 17.72
CA ASP A 159 11.66 0.22 18.31
C ASP A 159 10.60 -0.90 18.39
N GLY A 160 9.38 -0.55 18.78
CA GLY A 160 8.25 -1.48 18.77
C GLY A 160 7.91 -1.97 17.35
N ILE A 161 7.87 -1.06 16.38
CA ILE A 161 7.63 -1.39 14.96
C ILE A 161 8.71 -2.33 14.43
N LEU A 162 9.99 -2.04 14.68
CA LEU A 162 11.09 -2.88 14.25
C LEU A 162 11.04 -4.26 14.92
N GLY A 163 10.73 -4.33 16.22
CA GLY A 163 10.60 -5.59 16.95
C GLY A 163 9.56 -6.53 16.31
N HIS A 164 8.42 -6.02 15.86
CA HIS A 164 7.39 -6.81 15.20
C HIS A 164 7.74 -7.19 13.75
N ASN A 165 8.50 -6.37 13.03
CA ASN A 165 8.59 -6.50 11.58
C ASN A 165 9.96 -6.95 11.06
N LEU A 166 11.07 -6.67 11.75
CA LEU A 166 12.43 -6.87 11.23
C LEU A 166 12.73 -8.31 10.81
N CYS A 167 12.29 -9.30 11.59
CA CYS A 167 12.49 -10.73 11.30
C CYS A 167 11.34 -11.33 10.49
N SER A 168 10.18 -10.67 10.45
CA SER A 168 8.95 -11.24 9.88
C SER A 168 9.04 -11.47 8.38
N VAL A 169 9.66 -10.56 7.63
CA VAL A 169 9.83 -10.69 6.17
C VAL A 169 10.74 -11.86 5.83
N ARG A 170 11.85 -12.03 6.54
CA ARG A 170 12.76 -13.18 6.32
C ARG A 170 12.07 -14.51 6.63
N ALA A 171 11.38 -14.58 7.77
CA ALA A 171 10.65 -15.77 8.18
C ALA A 171 9.50 -16.09 7.22
N PHE A 172 8.79 -15.06 6.74
CA PHE A 172 7.75 -15.21 5.74
C PHE A 172 8.30 -15.76 4.41
N SER A 173 9.41 -15.20 3.92
CA SER A 173 10.08 -15.64 2.69
C SER A 173 10.57 -17.09 2.78
N ALA A 174 11.18 -17.47 3.89
CA ALA A 174 11.66 -18.85 4.11
C ALA A 174 10.49 -19.84 4.08
N ARG A 175 9.43 -19.57 4.85
CA ARG A 175 8.24 -20.45 4.90
C ARG A 175 7.44 -20.46 3.59
N TRP A 176 7.49 -19.38 2.81
CA TRP A 176 6.93 -19.36 1.46
C TRP A 176 7.69 -20.32 0.54
N SER A 177 9.01 -20.30 0.56
CA SER A 177 9.86 -21.17 -0.27
C SER A 177 9.67 -22.65 0.06
N GLU A 178 9.60 -23.00 1.35
CA GLU A 178 9.32 -24.37 1.81
C GLU A 178 7.97 -24.91 1.30
N ARG A 179 6.92 -24.08 1.34
CA ARG A 179 5.59 -24.46 0.86
C ARG A 179 5.49 -24.65 -0.63
N ARG A 180 6.31 -23.99 -1.43
CA ARG A 180 6.36 -24.21 -2.89
C ARG A 180 6.96 -25.55 -3.27
N GLY A 181 7.88 -26.08 -2.45
CA GLY A 181 8.40 -27.45 -2.63
C GLY A 181 7.33 -28.54 -2.45
N CYS A 182 6.26 -28.23 -1.68
CA CYS A 182 5.17 -29.17 -1.42
C CYS A 182 4.00 -29.06 -2.43
N PHE A 183 3.91 -27.97 -3.23
CA PHE A 183 2.83 -27.75 -4.21
C PHE A 183 3.39 -27.13 -5.49
N PRO A 184 3.88 -27.93 -6.44
CA PRO A 184 4.50 -27.44 -7.68
C PRO A 184 3.52 -26.80 -8.69
N PHE A 185 2.21 -26.78 -8.41
CA PHE A 185 1.19 -26.27 -9.34
C PHE A 185 0.19 -25.36 -8.65
N PHE A 186 0.47 -24.05 -8.61
CA PHE A 186 -0.56 -23.00 -8.56
C PHE A 186 -0.04 -21.71 -9.21
#